data_55459ba5c787601b85c28d7f5fe80e56
#
_entry.id   55459ba5c787601b85c28d7f5fe80e56
#
_cell.length_a   1.000
_cell.length_b   1.000
_cell.length_c   1.000
_cell.angle_alpha   90.00
_cell.angle_beta   90.00
_cell.angle_gamma   90.00
#
_symmetry.space_group_name_H-M   'P 1'
#
loop_
_entity.id
_entity.type
_entity.pdbx_description
1 polymer ?
#
loop_
_entity_poly.entity_id
_entity_poly.type
_entity_poly.pdbx_seq_one_letter_code
_entity_poly.pdbx_strand_id
1 'polypeptide(L)'
;MQTTGLVRVTVAAPRRRIDLALPEHAAVAEVLPGLLARAGEGLADDGVAGGGWVLRRADGTAFDPDRTLAAHRVRDGEVLHLAPRRLEWPELEYDDLVDAIATGSGRDRAWGPRHTRHAGLAVGAAAVLLALVAVVRAGPSWTTPALWSLGAAVLLVGAGVVLARAVGDAAAGAVVAAVALPFAFTGGGLLLAGDRPLTDLAAGHLLLAGSALLLFALAAHLGVPAAPALFAGAVTVGALCVVAGWLGTAGWSPHECAAVVAGGVLALSPGFAPLALRLGRVPMPVLPRTTADLVRDDPQPPLPLVHLAVVRADALLTGMLAGSALVVAGCQVVLVRGDDTSALVLVGVVAVGLLLRARLYPVVRQRVPLLAAGVTGAGCLAVGPLMTDVALAGAVQALVAALVVAAGMVFSTRVPNPYVGRFAEYAEILVVVAVVPLVCSVLGLFGYVRGLGG
;
A
#
# COMPACT_ATOMS: atom_id res chain seq x y z
N MET A 1 34.72 0.68 -53.56
CA MET A 1 34.40 1.35 -52.25
C MET A 1 33.76 0.30 -51.39
N GLN A 2 34.49 -0.27 -50.44
CA GLN A 2 33.93 -1.18 -49.46
C GLN A 2 33.07 -0.34 -48.50
N THR A 3 31.77 -0.47 -48.58
CA THR A 3 30.83 0.03 -47.58
C THR A 3 31.20 -0.65 -46.26
N THR A 4 31.82 0.06 -45.36
CA THR A 4 32.05 -0.40 -43.98
C THR A 4 30.70 -0.77 -43.41
N GLY A 5 30.44 -2.08 -43.27
CA GLY A 5 29.21 -2.60 -42.69
C GLY A 5 29.13 -2.24 -41.20
N LEU A 6 28.59 -1.06 -40.93
CA LEU A 6 28.27 -0.55 -39.58
C LEU A 6 26.76 -0.61 -39.40
N VAL A 7 26.30 -1.26 -38.36
CA VAL A 7 24.88 -1.24 -37.93
C VAL A 7 24.72 -0.30 -36.75
N ARG A 8 23.75 0.60 -36.84
CA ARG A 8 23.41 1.52 -35.73
C ARG A 8 22.46 0.80 -34.78
N VAL A 9 22.85 0.72 -33.52
CA VAL A 9 22.06 0.06 -32.48
C VAL A 9 21.99 0.92 -31.22
N THR A 10 20.91 0.80 -30.48
CA THR A 10 20.78 1.34 -29.16
C THR A 10 21.08 0.24 -28.14
N VAL A 11 22.13 0.38 -27.34
CA VAL A 11 22.44 -0.57 -26.28
C VAL A 11 21.88 -0.08 -24.96
N ALA A 12 20.90 -0.81 -24.42
CA ALA A 12 20.34 -0.58 -23.10
C ALA A 12 21.19 -1.30 -22.05
N ALA A 13 22.05 -0.56 -21.35
CA ALA A 13 22.83 -1.04 -20.23
C ALA A 13 22.11 -0.74 -18.89
N PRO A 14 22.46 -1.39 -17.77
CA PRO A 14 21.77 -1.24 -16.49
C PRO A 14 21.65 0.21 -15.96
N ARG A 15 22.60 1.06 -16.32
CA ARG A 15 22.67 2.44 -15.83
C ARG A 15 22.35 3.50 -16.88
N ARG A 16 22.44 3.17 -18.17
CA ARG A 16 22.20 4.13 -19.28
C ARG A 16 21.91 3.45 -20.61
N ARG A 17 21.34 4.18 -21.54
CA ARG A 17 21.23 3.80 -22.95
C ARG A 17 22.28 4.51 -23.76
N ILE A 18 22.83 3.83 -24.75
CA ILE A 18 23.92 4.34 -25.59
C ILE A 18 23.58 4.01 -27.05
N ASP A 19 23.59 5.02 -27.91
CA ASP A 19 23.47 4.84 -29.35
C ASP A 19 24.86 4.74 -29.98
N LEU A 20 25.14 3.64 -30.68
CA LEU A 20 26.44 3.34 -31.27
C LEU A 20 26.28 2.77 -32.67
N ALA A 21 27.33 2.99 -33.48
CA ALA A 21 27.51 2.24 -34.72
C ALA A 21 28.53 1.12 -34.47
N LEU A 22 28.11 -0.14 -34.66
CA LEU A 22 28.93 -1.33 -34.44
C LEU A 22 29.25 -1.98 -35.77
N PRO A 23 30.47 -2.59 -35.92
CA PRO A 23 30.84 -3.32 -37.12
C PRO A 23 30.02 -4.62 -37.24
N GLU A 24 29.30 -4.79 -38.35
CA GLU A 24 28.46 -5.95 -38.61
C GLU A 24 29.22 -7.27 -38.65
N HIS A 25 30.48 -7.23 -39.08
CA HIS A 25 31.32 -8.43 -39.32
C HIS A 25 32.22 -8.78 -38.14
N ALA A 26 32.25 -7.97 -37.08
CA ALA A 26 32.96 -8.30 -35.84
C ALA A 26 32.15 -9.29 -35.01
N ALA A 27 32.83 -10.23 -34.35
CA ALA A 27 32.19 -11.14 -33.40
C ALA A 27 31.68 -10.36 -32.19
N VAL A 28 30.57 -10.82 -31.61
CA VAL A 28 29.97 -10.14 -30.41
C VAL A 28 30.99 -10.08 -29.27
N ALA A 29 31.84 -11.11 -29.11
CA ALA A 29 32.91 -11.12 -28.10
C ALA A 29 33.94 -10.02 -28.29
N GLU A 30 34.24 -9.59 -29.52
CA GLU A 30 35.21 -8.54 -29.82
C GLU A 30 34.62 -7.14 -29.53
N VAL A 31 33.32 -6.98 -29.72
CA VAL A 31 32.60 -5.71 -29.51
C VAL A 31 32.24 -5.48 -28.04
N LEU A 32 32.04 -6.55 -27.29
CA LEU A 32 31.55 -6.52 -25.92
C LEU A 32 32.43 -5.72 -24.95
N PRO A 33 33.77 -5.84 -24.93
CA PRO A 33 34.62 -5.04 -24.04
C PRO A 33 34.52 -3.54 -24.31
N GLY A 34 34.45 -3.14 -25.59
CA GLY A 34 34.26 -1.77 -25.99
C GLY A 34 32.88 -1.20 -25.60
N LEU A 35 31.86 -2.04 -25.60
CA LEU A 35 30.53 -1.69 -25.12
C LEU A 35 30.53 -1.50 -23.60
N LEU A 36 31.16 -2.38 -22.84
CA LEU A 36 31.23 -2.29 -21.37
C LEU A 36 31.97 -1.02 -20.94
N ALA A 37 33.10 -0.71 -21.56
CA ALA A 37 33.85 0.51 -21.26
C ALA A 37 33.04 1.79 -21.50
N ARG A 38 32.17 1.81 -22.51
CA ARG A 38 31.28 2.94 -22.82
C ARG A 38 30.01 2.93 -22.00
N ALA A 39 29.56 1.76 -21.51
CA ALA A 39 28.33 1.60 -20.73
C ALA A 39 28.47 2.07 -19.29
N GLY A 40 29.65 2.13 -18.73
CA GLY A 40 29.91 2.70 -17.38
C GLY A 40 31.26 2.27 -16.81
N GLU A 41 31.89 3.15 -16.05
CA GLU A 41 33.09 2.80 -15.29
C GLU A 41 32.75 1.70 -14.26
N GLY A 42 33.60 0.65 -14.19
CA GLY A 42 33.42 -0.48 -13.29
C GLY A 42 32.37 -1.52 -13.72
N LEU A 43 31.66 -1.30 -14.84
CA LEU A 43 30.62 -2.23 -15.28
C LEU A 43 31.19 -3.62 -15.67
N ALA A 44 32.41 -3.67 -16.17
CA ALA A 44 33.09 -4.92 -16.46
C ALA A 44 33.32 -5.76 -15.19
N ASP A 45 33.71 -5.11 -14.09
CA ASP A 45 33.96 -5.76 -12.80
C ASP A 45 32.64 -6.19 -12.11
N ASP A 46 31.56 -5.40 -12.26
CA ASP A 46 30.22 -5.73 -11.75
C ASP A 46 29.69 -7.03 -12.36
N GLY A 47 30.14 -7.41 -13.57
CA GLY A 47 29.71 -8.63 -14.24
C GLY A 47 30.42 -9.89 -13.77
N VAL A 48 31.55 -9.80 -13.07
CA VAL A 48 32.36 -10.97 -12.67
C VAL A 48 31.55 -11.92 -11.77
N ALA A 49 30.79 -11.39 -10.84
CA ALA A 49 29.94 -12.17 -9.95
C ALA A 49 28.77 -12.88 -10.68
N GLY A 50 28.39 -12.43 -11.88
CA GLY A 50 27.33 -12.97 -12.73
C GLY A 50 27.85 -13.80 -13.92
N GLY A 51 29.14 -14.15 -13.94
CA GLY A 51 29.74 -14.91 -15.05
C GLY A 51 30.00 -14.11 -16.32
N GLY A 52 30.05 -12.77 -16.21
CA GLY A 52 30.26 -11.84 -17.32
C GLY A 52 28.98 -11.23 -17.85
N TRP A 53 29.10 -10.55 -18.99
CA TRP A 53 28.00 -9.87 -19.68
C TRP A 53 27.63 -10.58 -20.98
N VAL A 54 26.38 -10.54 -21.34
CA VAL A 54 25.85 -11.05 -22.60
C VAL A 54 24.93 -10.01 -23.24
N LEU A 55 25.02 -9.91 -24.58
CA LEU A 55 24.12 -9.09 -25.37
C LEU A 55 22.85 -9.89 -25.66
N ARG A 56 21.67 -9.30 -25.40
CA ARG A 56 20.37 -9.94 -25.65
C ARG A 56 19.50 -9.04 -26.53
N ARG A 57 18.62 -9.65 -27.29
CA ARG A 57 17.55 -8.98 -28.01
C ARG A 57 16.39 -8.63 -27.04
N ALA A 58 15.46 -7.77 -27.45
CA ALA A 58 14.30 -7.40 -26.65
C ALA A 58 13.37 -8.58 -26.31
N ASP A 59 13.40 -9.66 -27.12
CA ASP A 59 12.67 -10.91 -26.87
C ASP A 59 13.35 -11.83 -25.84
N GLY A 60 14.50 -11.42 -25.28
CA GLY A 60 15.27 -12.19 -24.32
C GLY A 60 16.31 -13.14 -24.95
N THR A 61 16.34 -13.32 -26.29
CA THR A 61 17.28 -14.18 -26.98
C THR A 61 18.72 -13.67 -26.78
N ALA A 62 19.58 -14.48 -26.21
CA ALA A 62 21.00 -14.18 -26.03
C ALA A 62 21.77 -14.33 -27.34
N PHE A 63 22.71 -13.42 -27.58
CA PHE A 63 23.61 -13.51 -28.74
C PHE A 63 24.78 -14.46 -28.43
N ASP A 64 25.07 -15.34 -29.38
CA ASP A 64 26.25 -16.16 -29.34
C ASP A 64 27.51 -15.29 -29.51
N PRO A 65 28.44 -15.30 -28.53
CA PRO A 65 29.61 -14.43 -28.53
C PRO A 65 30.54 -14.66 -29.72
N ASP A 66 30.56 -15.88 -30.27
CA ASP A 66 31.47 -16.28 -31.37
C ASP A 66 30.91 -15.92 -32.75
N ARG A 67 29.65 -15.47 -32.82
CA ARG A 67 29.00 -15.06 -34.07
C ARG A 67 29.02 -13.55 -34.25
N THR A 68 29.00 -13.13 -35.53
CA THR A 68 28.96 -11.70 -35.89
C THR A 68 27.56 -11.14 -35.75
N LEU A 69 27.44 -9.79 -35.62
CA LEU A 69 26.13 -9.11 -35.58
C LEU A 69 25.31 -9.35 -36.85
N ALA A 70 26.00 -9.47 -38.01
CA ALA A 70 25.35 -9.83 -39.28
C ALA A 70 24.79 -11.26 -39.27
N ALA A 71 25.47 -12.20 -38.65
CA ALA A 71 24.97 -13.59 -38.49
C ALA A 71 23.74 -13.67 -37.57
N HIS A 72 23.64 -12.74 -36.59
CA HIS A 72 22.49 -12.55 -35.75
C HIS A 72 21.38 -11.72 -36.41
N ARG A 73 21.58 -11.26 -37.65
CA ARG A 73 20.62 -10.44 -38.41
C ARG A 73 20.15 -9.19 -37.63
N VAL A 74 21.08 -8.52 -36.95
CA VAL A 74 20.79 -7.27 -36.25
C VAL A 74 20.42 -6.18 -37.24
N ARG A 75 19.35 -5.43 -36.97
CA ARG A 75 18.84 -4.38 -37.88
C ARG A 75 19.28 -2.99 -37.40
N ASP A 76 19.34 -2.07 -38.34
CA ASP A 76 19.58 -0.66 -38.02
C ASP A 76 18.47 -0.11 -37.12
N GLY A 77 18.84 0.54 -36.02
CA GLY A 77 17.90 1.06 -35.01
C GLY A 77 17.40 0.01 -33.99
N GLU A 78 17.92 -1.23 -34.02
CA GLU A 78 17.52 -2.27 -33.08
C GLU A 78 18.01 -1.96 -31.65
N VAL A 79 17.17 -2.23 -30.64
CA VAL A 79 17.53 -2.09 -29.24
C VAL A 79 18.07 -3.41 -28.71
N LEU A 80 19.32 -3.39 -28.28
CA LEU A 80 20.01 -4.52 -27.67
C LEU A 80 20.15 -4.30 -26.16
N HIS A 81 19.98 -5.35 -25.37
CA HIS A 81 20.07 -5.30 -23.91
C HIS A 81 21.37 -5.92 -23.44
N LEU A 82 22.14 -5.17 -22.64
CA LEU A 82 23.33 -5.69 -21.97
C LEU A 82 22.92 -6.23 -20.59
N ALA A 83 22.92 -7.55 -20.44
CA ALA A 83 22.50 -8.26 -19.23
C ALA A 83 23.67 -9.08 -18.66
N PRO A 84 23.72 -9.31 -17.32
CA PRO A 84 24.65 -10.28 -16.75
C PRO A 84 24.42 -11.68 -17.34
N ARG A 85 25.50 -12.33 -17.71
CA ARG A 85 25.46 -13.74 -18.10
C ARG A 85 25.22 -14.53 -16.82
N ARG A 86 23.95 -14.88 -16.52
CA ARG A 86 23.70 -15.94 -15.55
C ARG A 86 24.41 -17.18 -16.10
N LEU A 87 25.27 -17.78 -15.28
CA LEU A 87 25.76 -19.11 -15.55
C LEU A 87 24.52 -20.02 -15.60
N GLU A 88 23.96 -20.21 -16.79
CA GLU A 88 23.23 -21.41 -17.09
C GLU A 88 24.31 -22.49 -17.08
N TRP A 89 24.52 -23.11 -15.94
CA TRP A 89 25.23 -24.38 -15.91
C TRP A 89 24.46 -25.26 -16.87
N PRO A 90 25.18 -25.99 -17.81
CA PRO A 90 24.53 -27.07 -18.54
C PRO A 90 23.84 -27.93 -17.49
N GLU A 91 22.59 -28.38 -17.75
CA GLU A 91 21.88 -29.28 -16.86
C GLU A 91 22.86 -30.30 -16.38
N LEU A 92 23.24 -30.24 -15.10
CA LEU A 92 24.10 -31.22 -14.48
C LEU A 92 23.33 -32.54 -14.59
N GLU A 93 23.80 -33.48 -15.46
CA GLU A 93 23.39 -34.86 -15.33
C GLU A 93 23.78 -35.29 -13.93
N TYR A 94 22.80 -35.34 -13.03
CA TYR A 94 23.00 -35.76 -11.65
C TYR A 94 23.19 -37.28 -11.65
N ASP A 95 24.42 -37.73 -11.48
CA ASP A 95 24.75 -39.13 -11.23
C ASP A 95 24.23 -39.62 -9.88
N ASP A 96 23.88 -38.69 -8.97
CA ASP A 96 23.36 -38.98 -7.65
C ASP A 96 21.95 -38.34 -7.46
N LEU A 97 20.94 -39.20 -7.28
CA LEU A 97 19.57 -38.81 -7.02
C LEU A 97 19.44 -37.89 -5.79
N VAL A 98 20.31 -38.03 -4.77
CA VAL A 98 20.33 -37.25 -3.57
C VAL A 98 20.70 -35.80 -3.87
N ASP A 99 21.67 -35.58 -4.76
CA ASP A 99 22.11 -34.24 -5.15
C ASP A 99 21.06 -33.53 -6.06
N ALA A 100 20.39 -34.30 -6.92
CA ALA A 100 19.27 -33.85 -7.73
C ALA A 100 18.08 -33.42 -6.84
N ILE A 101 17.76 -34.19 -5.79
CA ILE A 101 16.70 -33.84 -4.80
C ILE A 101 17.11 -32.62 -3.98
N ALA A 102 18.37 -32.54 -3.53
CA ALA A 102 18.90 -31.42 -2.77
C ALA A 102 18.86 -30.10 -3.58
N THR A 103 19.14 -30.18 -4.87
CA THR A 103 19.11 -29.03 -5.78
C THR A 103 17.68 -28.69 -6.20
N GLY A 104 16.82 -29.69 -6.44
CA GLY A 104 15.40 -29.52 -6.76
C GLY A 104 14.58 -28.97 -5.59
N SER A 105 14.99 -29.19 -4.33
CA SER A 105 14.37 -28.58 -3.14
C SER A 105 14.68 -27.08 -2.99
N GLY A 106 15.53 -26.53 -3.85
CA GLY A 106 15.77 -25.09 -4.03
C GLY A 106 16.53 -24.45 -2.88
N ARG A 107 17.80 -24.17 -3.08
CA ARG A 107 18.61 -23.35 -2.13
C ARG A 107 17.95 -22.00 -1.84
N ASP A 108 17.14 -21.46 -2.74
CA ASP A 108 16.40 -20.21 -2.59
C ASP A 108 15.25 -20.29 -1.56
N ARG A 109 14.83 -21.51 -1.18
CA ARG A 109 13.81 -21.78 -0.16
C ARG A 109 14.40 -22.19 1.20
N ALA A 110 15.71 -22.33 1.30
CA ALA A 110 16.36 -22.71 2.56
C ALA A 110 16.25 -21.59 3.59
N TRP A 111 16.03 -21.99 4.83
CA TRP A 111 15.98 -21.07 5.96
C TRP A 111 17.38 -20.45 6.20
N GLY A 112 17.50 -19.15 5.91
CA GLY A 112 18.76 -18.41 6.04
C GLY A 112 18.75 -17.39 7.19
N PRO A 113 19.87 -16.69 7.43
CA PRO A 113 20.01 -15.71 8.52
C PRO A 113 18.95 -14.60 8.47
N ARG A 114 18.52 -14.20 7.26
CA ARG A 114 17.44 -13.22 7.07
C ARG A 114 16.10 -13.72 7.61
N HIS A 115 15.77 -14.99 7.36
CA HIS A 115 14.54 -15.60 7.85
C HIS A 115 14.58 -15.75 9.39
N THR A 116 15.71 -16.14 9.97
CA THR A 116 15.90 -16.21 11.43
C THR A 116 15.70 -14.84 12.08
N ARG A 117 16.26 -13.78 11.47
CA ARG A 117 16.08 -12.41 11.97
C ARG A 117 14.62 -11.96 11.90
N HIS A 118 13.93 -12.15 10.77
CA HIS A 118 12.53 -11.79 10.63
C HIS A 118 11.64 -12.61 11.59
N ALA A 119 11.92 -13.90 11.73
CA ALA A 119 11.20 -14.74 12.69
C ALA A 119 11.42 -14.27 14.14
N GLY A 120 12.65 -13.93 14.52
CA GLY A 120 12.94 -13.39 15.85
C GLY A 120 12.20 -12.09 16.13
N LEU A 121 12.21 -11.14 15.18
CA LEU A 121 11.46 -9.89 15.30
C LEU A 121 9.94 -10.14 15.36
N ALA A 122 9.41 -11.06 14.53
CA ALA A 122 7.98 -11.38 14.52
C ALA A 122 7.53 -12.05 15.81
N VAL A 123 8.31 -13.02 16.32
CA VAL A 123 8.02 -13.72 17.59
C VAL A 123 8.14 -12.75 18.77
N GLY A 124 9.18 -11.89 18.78
CA GLY A 124 9.34 -10.86 19.79
C GLY A 124 8.19 -9.86 19.80
N ALA A 125 7.79 -9.37 18.62
CA ALA A 125 6.63 -8.49 18.47
C ALA A 125 5.33 -9.16 18.95
N ALA A 126 5.10 -10.42 18.56
CA ALA A 126 3.95 -11.19 19.01
C ALA A 126 3.94 -11.40 20.53
N ALA A 127 5.07 -11.72 21.14
CA ALA A 127 5.18 -11.87 22.59
C ALA A 127 4.85 -10.58 23.34
N VAL A 128 5.32 -9.43 22.84
CA VAL A 128 4.98 -8.13 23.42
C VAL A 128 3.50 -7.81 23.20
N LEU A 129 2.93 -8.12 22.04
CA LEU A 129 1.48 -7.92 21.77
C LEU A 129 0.60 -8.81 22.66
N LEU A 130 1.08 -9.99 23.08
CA LEU A 130 0.37 -10.82 24.07
C LEU A 130 0.25 -10.12 25.42
N ALA A 131 1.19 -9.25 25.81
CA ALA A 131 1.07 -8.43 27.02
C ALA A 131 -0.11 -7.47 26.97
N LEU A 132 -0.54 -7.03 25.76
CA LEU A 132 -1.76 -6.24 25.59
C LEU A 132 -3.02 -7.02 25.98
N VAL A 133 -3.05 -8.32 25.71
CA VAL A 133 -4.14 -9.21 26.16
C VAL A 133 -4.19 -9.24 27.70
N ALA A 134 -3.03 -9.27 28.37
CA ALA A 134 -2.97 -9.18 29.84
C ALA A 134 -3.52 -7.84 30.35
N VAL A 135 -3.17 -6.72 29.71
CA VAL A 135 -3.73 -5.40 30.02
C VAL A 135 -5.26 -5.40 29.93
N VAL A 136 -5.82 -5.94 28.85
CA VAL A 136 -7.28 -6.01 28.66
C VAL A 136 -7.97 -6.98 29.64
N ARG A 137 -7.26 -8.03 30.06
CA ARG A 137 -7.77 -9.03 31.02
C ARG A 137 -7.62 -8.63 32.48
N ALA A 138 -6.87 -7.55 32.77
CA ALA A 138 -6.70 -7.05 34.13
C ALA A 138 -8.01 -6.65 34.82
N GLY A 139 -9.04 -6.31 34.01
CA GLY A 139 -10.36 -5.98 34.49
C GLY A 139 -10.48 -4.55 35.02
N PRO A 140 -11.63 -4.21 35.59
CA PRO A 140 -11.91 -2.89 36.15
C PRO A 140 -10.88 -2.45 37.18
N SER A 141 -10.69 -1.17 37.38
CA SER A 141 -9.58 -0.37 37.89
C SER A 141 -8.48 -0.19 36.84
N TRP A 142 -8.89 0.42 35.71
CA TRP A 142 -8.05 0.55 34.51
C TRP A 142 -6.87 1.50 34.65
N THR A 143 -6.76 2.29 35.71
CA THR A 143 -5.69 3.30 35.85
C THR A 143 -4.30 2.69 35.76
N THR A 144 -4.03 1.62 36.52
CA THR A 144 -2.72 0.94 36.49
C THR A 144 -2.44 0.28 35.15
N PRO A 145 -3.33 -0.54 34.54
CA PRO A 145 -3.16 -1.10 33.20
C PRO A 145 -2.95 -0.03 32.12
N ALA A 146 -3.66 1.10 32.19
CA ALA A 146 -3.51 2.20 31.25
C ALA A 146 -2.12 2.84 31.32
N LEU A 147 -1.64 3.15 32.52
CA LEU A 147 -0.31 3.72 32.74
C LEU A 147 0.80 2.75 32.28
N TRP A 148 0.67 1.46 32.59
CA TRP A 148 1.58 0.44 32.05
C TRP A 148 1.60 0.39 30.54
N SER A 149 0.42 0.45 29.91
CA SER A 149 0.29 0.44 28.48
C SER A 149 0.93 1.68 27.83
N LEU A 150 0.68 2.87 28.36
CA LEU A 150 1.31 4.11 27.89
C LEU A 150 2.83 4.13 28.15
N GLY A 151 3.27 3.65 29.32
CA GLY A 151 4.70 3.49 29.62
C GLY A 151 5.39 2.54 28.64
N ALA A 152 4.77 1.41 28.34
CA ALA A 152 5.26 0.48 27.33
C ALA A 152 5.32 1.15 25.95
N ALA A 153 4.30 1.92 25.55
CA ALA A 153 4.30 2.66 24.28
C ALA A 153 5.47 3.66 24.20
N VAL A 154 5.74 4.41 25.26
CA VAL A 154 6.90 5.35 25.33
C VAL A 154 8.21 4.59 25.15
N LEU A 155 8.40 3.50 25.91
CA LEU A 155 9.63 2.70 25.85
C LEU A 155 9.82 2.07 24.46
N LEU A 156 8.76 1.52 23.88
CA LEU A 156 8.83 0.87 22.56
C LEU A 156 9.09 1.88 21.43
N VAL A 157 8.45 3.05 21.43
CA VAL A 157 8.78 4.10 20.45
C VAL A 157 10.20 4.60 20.64
N GLY A 158 10.62 4.85 21.90
CA GLY A 158 11.99 5.25 22.21
C GLY A 158 13.02 4.21 21.73
N ALA A 159 12.80 2.93 22.06
CA ALA A 159 13.64 1.83 21.60
C ALA A 159 13.66 1.72 20.07
N GLY A 160 12.51 1.86 19.41
CA GLY A 160 12.39 1.87 17.95
C GLY A 160 13.21 2.99 17.31
N VAL A 161 13.16 4.20 17.86
CA VAL A 161 13.96 5.35 17.41
C VAL A 161 15.45 5.12 17.62
N VAL A 162 15.85 4.59 18.78
CA VAL A 162 17.25 4.25 19.09
C VAL A 162 17.76 3.19 18.12
N LEU A 163 17.01 2.10 17.89
CA LEU A 163 17.37 1.08 16.91
C LEU A 163 17.53 1.66 15.50
N ALA A 164 16.61 2.52 15.08
CA ALA A 164 16.65 3.08 13.76
C ALA A 164 17.78 4.09 13.54
N ARG A 165 18.10 4.91 14.54
CA ARG A 165 19.04 6.03 14.39
C ARG A 165 20.41 5.81 14.99
N ALA A 166 20.51 5.12 16.15
CA ALA A 166 21.77 4.88 16.83
C ALA A 166 22.40 3.56 16.40
N VAL A 167 21.60 2.49 16.25
CA VAL A 167 22.08 1.17 15.82
C VAL A 167 22.14 1.06 14.29
N GLY A 168 21.38 1.90 13.58
CA GLY A 168 21.30 1.88 12.11
C GLY A 168 20.36 0.81 11.56
N ASP A 169 19.62 0.09 12.40
CA ASP A 169 18.65 -0.91 11.99
C ASP A 169 17.22 -0.34 11.93
N ALA A 170 16.94 0.39 10.85
CA ALA A 170 15.64 1.03 10.65
C ALA A 170 14.48 0.03 10.54
N ALA A 171 14.73 -1.19 10.01
CA ALA A 171 13.70 -2.21 9.86
C ALA A 171 13.27 -2.79 11.21
N ALA A 172 14.23 -3.14 12.07
CA ALA A 172 13.94 -3.58 13.45
C ALA A 172 13.28 -2.45 14.25
N GLY A 173 13.79 -1.22 14.13
CA GLY A 173 13.20 -0.04 14.74
C GLY A 173 11.74 0.17 14.35
N ALA A 174 11.38 -0.05 13.07
CA ALA A 174 10.00 0.05 12.61
C ALA A 174 9.09 -1.01 13.23
N VAL A 175 9.55 -2.25 13.36
CA VAL A 175 8.76 -3.32 14.00
C VAL A 175 8.49 -2.99 15.46
N VAL A 176 9.52 -2.58 16.21
CA VAL A 176 9.39 -2.25 17.64
C VAL A 176 8.46 -1.04 17.83
N ALA A 177 8.64 0.03 17.04
CA ALA A 177 7.78 1.21 17.10
C ALA A 177 6.32 0.90 16.67
N ALA A 178 6.12 -0.02 15.71
CA ALA A 178 4.78 -0.45 15.31
C ALA A 178 4.01 -1.15 16.43
N VAL A 179 4.70 -1.98 17.21
CA VAL A 179 4.12 -2.66 18.39
C VAL A 179 3.67 -1.66 19.47
N ALA A 180 4.28 -0.48 19.55
CA ALA A 180 3.88 0.57 20.47
C ALA A 180 2.47 1.13 20.20
N LEU A 181 2.02 1.12 18.93
CA LEU A 181 0.78 1.77 18.50
C LEU A 181 -0.48 1.20 19.18
N PRO A 182 -0.70 -0.13 19.22
CA PRO A 182 -1.84 -0.69 19.95
C PRO A 182 -1.76 -0.46 21.46
N PHE A 183 -0.56 -0.39 22.06
CA PHE A 183 -0.40 -0.01 23.47
C PHE A 183 -0.80 1.45 23.69
N ALA A 184 -0.39 2.36 22.81
CA ALA A 184 -0.78 3.78 22.89
C ALA A 184 -2.30 3.94 22.79
N PHE A 185 -2.94 3.26 21.83
CA PHE A 185 -4.39 3.30 21.65
C PHE A 185 -5.13 2.76 22.87
N THR A 186 -4.76 1.58 23.36
CA THR A 186 -5.39 0.94 24.52
C THR A 186 -5.16 1.75 25.78
N GLY A 187 -3.91 2.17 26.03
CA GLY A 187 -3.57 2.97 27.21
C GLY A 187 -4.28 4.32 27.24
N GLY A 188 -4.37 5.02 26.08
CA GLY A 188 -5.13 6.24 25.97
C GLY A 188 -6.63 6.05 26.24
N GLY A 189 -7.22 5.01 25.68
CA GLY A 189 -8.64 4.70 25.87
C GLY A 189 -9.02 4.29 27.29
N LEU A 190 -8.12 3.62 27.99
CA LEU A 190 -8.35 3.15 29.36
C LEU A 190 -7.98 4.19 30.44
N LEU A 191 -7.27 5.27 30.09
CA LEU A 191 -6.69 6.21 31.07
C LEU A 191 -7.71 6.81 32.03
N LEU A 192 -8.91 7.11 31.54
CA LEU A 192 -10.01 7.69 32.33
C LEU A 192 -11.20 6.72 32.48
N ALA A 193 -11.00 5.43 32.17
CA ALA A 193 -12.07 4.44 32.23
C ALA A 193 -12.52 4.10 33.68
N GLY A 194 -11.66 4.32 34.68
CA GLY A 194 -11.97 4.02 36.08
C GLY A 194 -12.31 2.55 36.27
N ASP A 195 -13.49 2.28 36.83
CA ASP A 195 -13.99 0.92 37.10
C ASP A 195 -15.09 0.48 36.08
N ARG A 196 -15.25 1.20 34.98
CA ARG A 196 -16.26 0.89 33.96
C ARG A 196 -15.89 -0.35 33.17
N PRO A 197 -16.84 -1.24 32.84
CA PRO A 197 -16.58 -2.34 31.92
C PRO A 197 -16.24 -1.80 30.52
N LEU A 198 -15.50 -2.58 29.73
CA LEU A 198 -15.10 -2.21 28.37
C LEU A 198 -16.29 -1.92 27.44
N THR A 199 -17.43 -2.52 27.71
CA THR A 199 -18.69 -2.32 26.95
C THR A 199 -19.27 -0.93 27.13
N ASP A 200 -18.95 -0.24 28.23
CA ASP A 200 -19.55 1.04 28.63
C ASP A 200 -18.59 2.21 28.42
N LEU A 201 -17.55 1.99 27.62
CA LEU A 201 -16.61 3.06 27.25
C LEU A 201 -17.31 4.08 26.35
N ALA A 202 -17.35 5.33 26.81
CA ALA A 202 -17.97 6.43 26.09
C ALA A 202 -17.05 7.05 25.02
N ALA A 203 -17.59 7.96 24.21
CA ALA A 203 -16.87 8.65 23.15
C ALA A 203 -15.58 9.36 23.61
N GLY A 204 -15.53 9.87 24.85
CA GLY A 204 -14.33 10.47 25.42
C GLY A 204 -13.15 9.49 25.52
N HIS A 205 -13.42 8.21 25.73
CA HIS A 205 -12.36 7.19 25.74
C HIS A 205 -11.81 6.95 24.32
N LEU A 206 -12.65 6.98 23.28
CA LEU A 206 -12.23 6.92 21.89
C LEU A 206 -11.41 8.16 21.51
N LEU A 207 -11.80 9.33 21.97
CA LEU A 207 -11.05 10.58 21.77
C LEU A 207 -9.64 10.49 22.35
N LEU A 208 -9.50 9.99 23.58
CA LEU A 208 -8.20 9.80 24.22
C LEU A 208 -7.36 8.69 23.55
N ALA A 209 -7.99 7.59 23.18
CA ALA A 209 -7.34 6.50 22.43
C ALA A 209 -6.79 7.00 21.09
N GLY A 210 -7.61 7.72 20.32
CA GLY A 210 -7.23 8.33 19.05
C GLY A 210 -6.13 9.37 19.21
N SER A 211 -6.19 10.21 20.24
CA SER A 211 -5.18 11.23 20.53
C SER A 211 -3.84 10.62 20.91
N ALA A 212 -3.84 9.60 21.77
CA ALA A 212 -2.63 8.86 22.10
C ALA A 212 -2.02 8.16 20.88
N LEU A 213 -2.85 7.44 20.11
CA LEU A 213 -2.40 6.82 18.86
C LEU A 213 -1.78 7.83 17.90
N LEU A 214 -2.44 8.96 17.69
CA LEU A 214 -1.97 10.03 16.81
C LEU A 214 -0.61 10.57 17.26
N LEU A 215 -0.45 10.85 18.55
CA LEU A 215 0.80 11.36 19.13
C LEU A 215 1.95 10.36 18.94
N PHE A 216 1.74 9.11 19.33
CA PHE A 216 2.77 8.06 19.23
C PHE A 216 3.08 7.67 17.80
N ALA A 217 2.08 7.62 16.92
CA ALA A 217 2.27 7.37 15.49
C ALA A 217 3.06 8.50 14.82
N LEU A 218 2.80 9.76 15.20
CA LEU A 218 3.54 10.91 14.68
C LEU A 218 5.00 10.89 15.17
N ALA A 219 5.22 10.59 16.47
CA ALA A 219 6.55 10.44 17.02
C ALA A 219 7.34 9.31 16.32
N ALA A 220 6.71 8.16 16.09
CA ALA A 220 7.30 7.05 15.35
C ALA A 220 7.57 7.42 13.89
N HIS A 221 6.66 8.12 13.20
CA HIS A 221 6.83 8.57 11.82
C HIS A 221 8.03 9.51 11.65
N LEU A 222 8.25 10.40 12.61
CA LEU A 222 9.37 11.34 12.61
C LEU A 222 10.69 10.69 13.05
N GLY A 223 10.60 9.72 13.98
CA GLY A 223 11.76 9.05 14.57
C GLY A 223 12.35 7.93 13.73
N VAL A 224 11.50 7.16 13.05
CA VAL A 224 11.87 5.94 12.32
C VAL A 224 11.66 6.13 10.82
N PRO A 225 12.74 6.14 10.01
CA PRO A 225 12.63 6.37 8.57
C PRO A 225 12.04 5.20 7.77
N ALA A 226 12.01 4.00 8.37
CA ALA A 226 11.43 2.81 7.75
C ALA A 226 9.92 2.73 7.95
N ALA A 227 9.23 2.03 7.05
CA ALA A 227 7.78 1.78 7.08
C ALA A 227 6.90 3.06 7.16
N PRO A 228 7.16 4.12 6.37
CA PRO A 228 6.40 5.36 6.43
C PRO A 228 4.91 5.18 6.16
N ALA A 229 4.52 4.20 5.34
CA ALA A 229 3.12 3.88 5.07
C ALA A 229 2.38 3.40 6.33
N LEU A 230 3.01 2.58 7.18
CA LEU A 230 2.41 2.07 8.40
C LEU A 230 2.12 3.20 9.39
N PHE A 231 3.12 4.06 9.63
CA PHE A 231 2.96 5.17 10.57
C PHE A 231 1.99 6.24 10.04
N ALA A 232 2.00 6.53 8.74
CA ALA A 232 1.00 7.41 8.11
C ALA A 232 -0.41 6.82 8.24
N GLY A 233 -0.57 5.51 8.11
CA GLY A 233 -1.83 4.83 8.36
C GLY A 233 -2.30 4.98 9.80
N ALA A 234 -1.41 4.78 10.77
CA ALA A 234 -1.73 4.94 12.18
C ALA A 234 -2.09 6.41 12.54
N VAL A 235 -1.39 7.39 11.94
CA VAL A 235 -1.75 8.82 12.05
C VAL A 235 -3.16 9.06 11.53
N THR A 236 -3.51 8.48 10.39
CA THR A 236 -4.86 8.61 9.79
C THR A 236 -5.92 7.97 10.69
N VAL A 237 -5.67 6.77 11.22
CA VAL A 237 -6.57 6.11 12.17
C VAL A 237 -6.75 6.98 13.41
N GLY A 238 -5.65 7.45 14.02
CA GLY A 238 -5.70 8.32 15.21
C GLY A 238 -6.51 9.59 14.95
N ALA A 239 -6.27 10.27 13.83
CA ALA A 239 -6.99 11.49 13.46
C ALA A 239 -8.49 11.24 13.27
N LEU A 240 -8.89 10.17 12.60
CA LEU A 240 -10.30 9.82 12.40
C LEU A 240 -10.98 9.39 13.71
N CYS A 241 -10.27 8.67 14.60
CA CYS A 241 -10.77 8.35 15.93
C CYS A 241 -10.93 9.60 16.81
N VAL A 242 -10.04 10.58 16.70
CA VAL A 242 -10.19 11.90 17.36
C VAL A 242 -11.44 12.60 16.87
N VAL A 243 -11.68 12.63 15.56
CA VAL A 243 -12.91 13.25 14.99
C VAL A 243 -14.15 12.52 15.49
N ALA A 244 -14.18 11.18 15.42
CA ALA A 244 -15.32 10.39 15.91
C ALA A 244 -15.57 10.60 17.40
N GLY A 245 -14.50 10.56 18.21
CA GLY A 245 -14.58 10.78 19.65
C GLY A 245 -15.05 12.21 20.01
N TRP A 246 -14.56 13.21 19.28
CA TRP A 246 -14.99 14.60 19.48
C TRP A 246 -16.47 14.79 19.16
N LEU A 247 -16.96 14.25 18.03
CA LEU A 247 -18.40 14.29 17.70
C LEU A 247 -19.24 13.62 18.79
N GLY A 248 -18.82 12.46 19.28
CA GLY A 248 -19.54 11.75 20.35
C GLY A 248 -19.52 12.50 21.68
N THR A 249 -18.45 13.25 22.03
CA THR A 249 -18.44 14.11 23.22
C THR A 249 -19.33 15.33 23.04
N ALA A 250 -19.64 15.76 21.81
CA ALA A 250 -20.61 16.80 21.49
C ALA A 250 -22.07 16.31 21.57
N GLY A 251 -22.30 15.05 21.97
CA GLY A 251 -23.63 14.48 22.19
C GLY A 251 -24.20 13.64 21.05
N TRP A 252 -23.39 13.36 20.03
CA TRP A 252 -23.82 12.52 18.91
C TRP A 252 -23.77 11.04 19.27
N SER A 253 -24.73 10.28 18.77
CA SER A 253 -24.77 8.84 18.95
C SER A 253 -23.62 8.12 18.21
N PRO A 254 -23.21 6.92 18.60
CA PRO A 254 -22.18 6.15 17.89
C PRO A 254 -22.51 5.92 16.40
N HIS A 255 -23.80 5.78 16.06
CA HIS A 255 -24.26 5.61 14.67
C HIS A 255 -24.07 6.89 13.85
N GLU A 256 -24.43 8.04 14.42
CA GLU A 256 -24.25 9.34 13.78
C GLU A 256 -22.76 9.64 13.55
N CYS A 257 -21.92 9.39 14.56
CA CYS A 257 -20.46 9.54 14.42
C CYS A 257 -19.90 8.63 13.32
N ALA A 258 -20.33 7.36 13.28
CA ALA A 258 -19.89 6.42 12.28
C ALA A 258 -20.36 6.80 10.87
N ALA A 259 -21.59 7.31 10.72
CA ALA A 259 -22.12 7.78 9.45
C ALA A 259 -21.32 8.96 8.89
N VAL A 260 -21.03 9.95 9.74
CA VAL A 260 -20.26 11.14 9.34
C VAL A 260 -18.82 10.78 8.99
N VAL A 261 -18.17 9.93 9.78
CA VAL A 261 -16.79 9.52 9.50
C VAL A 261 -16.70 8.69 8.23
N ALA A 262 -17.57 7.69 8.06
CA ALA A 262 -17.55 6.82 6.87
C ALA A 262 -17.89 7.61 5.60
N GLY A 263 -18.96 8.42 5.64
CA GLY A 263 -19.39 9.29 4.54
C GLY A 263 -18.33 10.36 4.22
N GLY A 264 -17.78 11.00 5.24
CA GLY A 264 -16.74 12.01 5.10
C GLY A 264 -15.46 11.46 4.48
N VAL A 265 -15.01 10.29 4.91
CA VAL A 265 -13.84 9.62 4.32
C VAL A 265 -14.09 9.31 2.83
N LEU A 266 -15.25 8.76 2.48
CA LEU A 266 -15.56 8.47 1.08
C LEU A 266 -15.62 9.74 0.24
N ALA A 267 -16.27 10.80 0.72
CA ALA A 267 -16.38 12.08 0.03
C ALA A 267 -15.03 12.79 -0.15
N LEU A 268 -14.15 12.76 0.88
CA LEU A 268 -12.88 13.49 0.91
C LEU A 268 -11.70 12.67 0.33
N SER A 269 -11.87 11.37 0.13
CA SER A 269 -10.78 10.49 -0.35
C SER A 269 -10.15 10.88 -1.70
N PRO A 270 -10.81 11.60 -2.66
CA PRO A 270 -10.11 12.15 -3.82
C PRO A 270 -9.00 13.14 -3.45
N GLY A 271 -9.12 13.79 -2.29
CA GLY A 271 -8.11 14.71 -1.74
C GLY A 271 -6.86 14.02 -1.21
N PHE A 272 -6.86 12.70 -1.00
CA PHE A 272 -5.71 12.00 -0.43
C PHE A 272 -4.49 12.00 -1.35
N ALA A 273 -4.68 11.83 -2.66
CA ALA A 273 -3.58 11.87 -3.62
C ALA A 273 -2.89 13.25 -3.67
N PRO A 274 -3.59 14.37 -3.88
CA PRO A 274 -2.95 15.69 -3.83
C PRO A 274 -2.36 16.03 -2.47
N LEU A 275 -2.98 15.57 -1.37
CA LEU A 275 -2.44 15.74 -0.02
C LEU A 275 -1.13 14.96 0.14
N ALA A 276 -1.06 13.71 -0.32
CA ALA A 276 0.16 12.90 -0.28
C ALA A 276 1.29 13.52 -1.08
N LEU A 277 1.01 14.06 -2.28
CA LEU A 277 1.99 14.77 -3.09
C LEU A 277 2.54 16.01 -2.39
N ARG A 278 1.66 16.79 -1.74
CA ARG A 278 2.07 17.98 -0.98
C ARG A 278 2.93 17.61 0.24
N LEU A 279 2.49 16.65 1.05
CA LEU A 279 3.23 16.20 2.22
C LEU A 279 4.54 15.50 1.85
N GLY A 280 4.57 14.77 0.73
CA GLY A 280 5.75 14.15 0.16
C GLY A 280 6.74 15.17 -0.42
N ARG A 281 6.32 16.44 -0.56
CA ARG A 281 7.10 17.54 -1.17
C ARG A 281 7.56 17.20 -2.59
N VAL A 282 6.67 16.60 -3.38
CA VAL A 282 6.95 16.31 -4.77
C VAL A 282 7.01 17.63 -5.55
N PRO A 283 8.14 17.94 -6.21
CA PRO A 283 8.25 19.17 -7.00
C PRO A 283 7.31 19.06 -8.20
N MET A 284 6.30 19.95 -8.23
CA MET A 284 5.37 20.04 -9.36
C MET A 284 5.98 20.91 -10.45
N PRO A 285 6.03 20.46 -11.71
CA PRO A 285 6.47 21.29 -12.81
C PRO A 285 5.53 22.49 -12.98
N VAL A 286 6.11 23.67 -13.16
CA VAL A 286 5.34 24.86 -13.49
C VAL A 286 4.87 24.71 -14.94
N LEU A 287 3.56 24.62 -15.14
CA LEU A 287 3.00 24.55 -16.50
C LEU A 287 3.22 25.89 -17.21
N PRO A 288 3.84 25.89 -18.42
CA PRO A 288 4.03 27.10 -19.21
C PRO A 288 2.68 27.73 -19.55
N ARG A 289 2.54 29.01 -19.24
CA ARG A 289 1.32 29.78 -19.54
C ARG A 289 1.42 30.61 -20.80
N THR A 290 2.66 30.86 -21.24
CA THR A 290 2.96 31.66 -22.44
C THR A 290 3.93 30.90 -23.33
N THR A 291 3.99 31.29 -24.61
CA THR A 291 4.97 30.76 -25.58
C THR A 291 6.41 31.08 -25.16
N ALA A 292 6.63 32.16 -24.43
CA ALA A 292 7.93 32.52 -23.88
C ALA A 292 8.36 31.57 -22.75
N ASP A 293 7.42 31.05 -21.96
CA ASP A 293 7.69 30.07 -20.88
C ASP A 293 8.09 28.70 -21.45
N LEU A 294 7.65 28.34 -22.66
CA LEU A 294 8.04 27.10 -23.36
C LEU A 294 9.51 27.09 -23.78
N VAL A 295 10.10 28.27 -24.01
CA VAL A 295 11.49 28.43 -24.45
C VAL A 295 12.44 28.65 -23.26
N ARG A 296 11.88 28.83 -22.06
CA ARG A 296 12.64 29.04 -20.84
C ARG A 296 13.25 27.73 -20.37
N ASP A 297 14.56 27.70 -20.28
CA ASP A 297 15.32 26.55 -19.74
C ASP A 297 15.36 26.66 -18.20
N ASP A 298 14.24 26.32 -17.54
CA ASP A 298 14.18 26.33 -16.09
C ASP A 298 14.98 25.15 -15.52
N PRO A 299 15.81 25.36 -14.50
CA PRO A 299 16.63 24.31 -13.93
C PRO A 299 15.75 23.20 -13.35
N GLN A 300 15.85 22.00 -13.92
CA GLN A 300 15.13 20.82 -13.49
C GLN A 300 15.66 20.33 -12.12
N PRO A 301 14.80 19.98 -11.17
CA PRO A 301 15.25 19.42 -9.92
C PRO A 301 15.99 18.09 -10.14
N PRO A 302 17.04 17.78 -9.34
CA PRO A 302 17.81 16.54 -9.49
C PRO A 302 16.90 15.30 -9.40
N LEU A 303 17.02 14.41 -10.39
CA LEU A 303 16.24 13.16 -10.48
C LEU A 303 16.16 12.34 -9.17
N PRO A 304 17.28 12.18 -8.40
CA PRO A 304 17.23 11.43 -7.13
C PRO A 304 16.30 12.06 -6.09
N LEU A 305 16.25 13.41 -6.01
CA LEU A 305 15.37 14.12 -5.08
C LEU A 305 13.90 13.95 -5.47
N VAL A 306 13.59 14.02 -6.77
CA VAL A 306 12.24 13.77 -7.29
C VAL A 306 11.81 12.34 -6.96
N HIS A 307 12.68 11.36 -7.21
CA HIS A 307 12.38 9.96 -6.93
C HIS A 307 12.10 9.71 -5.44
N LEU A 308 12.94 10.24 -4.55
CA LEU A 308 12.72 10.13 -3.10
C LEU A 308 11.41 10.79 -2.66
N ALA A 309 11.05 11.93 -3.23
CA ALA A 309 9.79 12.62 -2.93
C ALA A 309 8.57 11.80 -3.39
N VAL A 310 8.63 11.20 -4.59
CA VAL A 310 7.58 10.33 -5.13
C VAL A 310 7.40 9.07 -4.28
N VAL A 311 8.49 8.38 -3.91
CA VAL A 311 8.44 7.20 -3.04
C VAL A 311 7.82 7.55 -1.68
N ARG A 312 8.15 8.71 -1.12
CA ARG A 312 7.55 9.20 0.13
C ARG A 312 6.06 9.49 -0.03
N ALA A 313 5.66 10.15 -1.11
CA ALA A 313 4.25 10.46 -1.40
C ALA A 313 3.43 9.17 -1.60
N ASP A 314 3.96 8.18 -2.33
CA ASP A 314 3.32 6.87 -2.51
C ASP A 314 3.11 6.14 -1.18
N ALA A 315 4.10 6.16 -0.30
CA ALA A 315 4.01 5.56 1.02
C ALA A 315 2.97 6.27 1.90
N LEU A 316 2.93 7.61 1.87
CA LEU A 316 1.92 8.40 2.59
C LEU A 316 0.51 8.10 2.08
N LEU A 317 0.31 8.07 0.77
CA LEU A 317 -0.98 7.72 0.16
C LEU A 317 -1.42 6.32 0.55
N THR A 318 -0.51 5.34 0.47
CA THR A 318 -0.78 3.96 0.89
C THR A 318 -1.22 3.89 2.35
N GLY A 319 -0.54 4.61 3.23
CA GLY A 319 -0.89 4.69 4.65
C GLY A 319 -2.26 5.33 4.88
N MET A 320 -2.53 6.49 4.26
CA MET A 320 -3.83 7.18 4.38
C MET A 320 -4.98 6.30 3.89
N LEU A 321 -4.83 5.61 2.77
CA LEU A 321 -5.85 4.69 2.26
C LEU A 321 -6.07 3.49 3.17
N ALA A 322 -5.00 2.88 3.70
CA ALA A 322 -5.11 1.74 4.59
C ALA A 322 -5.73 2.14 5.94
N GLY A 323 -5.30 3.26 6.53
CA GLY A 323 -5.83 3.76 7.79
C GLY A 323 -7.31 4.17 7.68
N SER A 324 -7.68 4.87 6.62
CA SER A 324 -9.08 5.25 6.37
C SER A 324 -9.97 4.03 6.10
N ALA A 325 -9.50 3.07 5.33
CA ALA A 325 -10.20 1.82 5.06
C ALA A 325 -10.50 1.03 6.36
N LEU A 326 -9.51 0.97 7.26
CA LEU A 326 -9.68 0.30 8.56
C LEU A 326 -10.76 0.99 9.41
N VAL A 327 -10.73 2.32 9.50
CA VAL A 327 -11.74 3.08 10.29
C VAL A 327 -13.12 2.95 9.66
N VAL A 328 -13.23 3.05 8.33
CA VAL A 328 -14.52 2.89 7.64
C VAL A 328 -15.08 1.49 7.83
N ALA A 329 -14.25 0.45 7.80
CA ALA A 329 -14.69 -0.91 8.13
C ALA A 329 -15.28 -1.00 9.55
N GLY A 330 -14.62 -0.36 10.54
CA GLY A 330 -15.16 -0.24 11.90
C GLY A 330 -16.49 0.53 11.97
N CYS A 331 -16.60 1.63 11.24
CA CYS A 331 -17.85 2.41 11.15
C CYS A 331 -18.99 1.59 10.54
N GLN A 332 -18.73 0.80 9.51
CA GLN A 332 -19.73 -0.10 8.89
C GLN A 332 -20.25 -1.15 9.89
N VAL A 333 -19.36 -1.72 10.72
CA VAL A 333 -19.75 -2.64 11.79
C VAL A 333 -20.66 -1.96 12.82
N VAL A 334 -20.39 -0.70 13.17
CA VAL A 334 -21.24 0.07 14.09
C VAL A 334 -22.59 0.36 13.45
N LEU A 335 -22.62 0.82 12.20
CA LEU A 335 -23.86 1.19 11.49
C LEU A 335 -24.82 0.02 11.29
N VAL A 336 -24.31 -1.19 11.06
CA VAL A 336 -25.18 -2.39 10.86
C VAL A 336 -25.86 -2.86 12.14
N ARG A 337 -25.34 -2.50 13.32
CA ARG A 337 -25.94 -2.89 14.62
C ARG A 337 -27.20 -2.10 14.98
N GLY A 338 -27.52 -1.05 14.23
CA GLY A 338 -28.75 -0.28 14.41
C GLY A 338 -29.87 -0.80 13.50
N ASP A 339 -31.13 -0.60 13.92
CA ASP A 339 -32.31 -0.97 13.14
C ASP A 339 -32.71 0.09 12.11
N ASP A 340 -31.89 1.14 11.92
CA ASP A 340 -32.18 2.24 10.99
C ASP A 340 -31.88 1.83 9.54
N THR A 341 -32.91 1.81 8.72
CA THR A 341 -32.82 1.50 7.28
C THR A 341 -31.87 2.47 6.55
N SER A 342 -31.83 3.76 6.95
CA SER A 342 -30.94 4.75 6.36
C SER A 342 -29.46 4.40 6.59
N ALA A 343 -29.14 3.89 7.78
CA ALA A 343 -27.79 3.44 8.13
C ALA A 343 -27.39 2.21 7.30
N LEU A 344 -28.30 1.25 7.11
CA LEU A 344 -28.06 0.06 6.28
C LEU A 344 -27.79 0.43 4.80
N VAL A 345 -28.62 1.35 4.26
CA VAL A 345 -28.44 1.85 2.89
C VAL A 345 -27.10 2.58 2.77
N LEU A 346 -26.73 3.40 3.78
CA LEU A 346 -25.43 4.09 3.82
C LEU A 346 -24.26 3.09 3.78
N VAL A 347 -24.33 1.99 4.55
CA VAL A 347 -23.30 0.92 4.52
C VAL A 347 -23.16 0.35 3.10
N GLY A 348 -24.29 0.06 2.43
CA GLY A 348 -24.28 -0.43 1.04
C GLY A 348 -23.63 0.55 0.07
N VAL A 349 -23.99 1.81 0.16
CA VAL A 349 -23.45 2.89 -0.70
C VAL A 349 -21.95 3.10 -0.43
N VAL A 350 -21.52 3.11 0.83
CA VAL A 350 -20.09 3.21 1.20
C VAL A 350 -19.31 2.00 0.71
N ALA A 351 -19.84 0.78 0.87
CA ALA A 351 -19.20 -0.44 0.40
C ALA A 351 -18.99 -0.41 -1.12
N VAL A 352 -20.04 -0.10 -1.88
CA VAL A 352 -19.96 0.05 -3.34
C VAL A 352 -19.00 1.17 -3.73
N GLY A 353 -19.05 2.30 -3.04
CA GLY A 353 -18.14 3.42 -3.27
C GLY A 353 -16.67 3.06 -3.11
N LEU A 354 -16.32 2.30 -2.06
CA LEU A 354 -14.95 1.83 -1.83
C LEU A 354 -14.51 0.82 -2.91
N LEU A 355 -15.39 -0.10 -3.32
CA LEU A 355 -15.10 -1.06 -4.38
C LEU A 355 -14.88 -0.35 -5.73
N LEU A 356 -15.70 0.64 -6.07
CA LEU A 356 -15.52 1.45 -7.27
C LEU A 356 -14.23 2.28 -7.20
N ARG A 357 -13.94 2.87 -6.05
CA ARG A 357 -12.73 3.68 -5.81
C ARG A 357 -11.45 2.86 -5.91
N ALA A 358 -11.47 1.59 -5.51
CA ALA A 358 -10.32 0.69 -5.59
C ALA A 358 -9.76 0.55 -7.02
N ARG A 359 -10.59 0.74 -8.07
CA ARG A 359 -10.17 0.69 -9.48
C ARG A 359 -9.21 1.82 -9.87
N LEU A 360 -9.27 2.97 -9.17
CA LEU A 360 -8.43 4.13 -9.47
C LEU A 360 -6.96 3.93 -9.06
N TYR A 361 -6.69 2.96 -8.20
CA TYR A 361 -5.37 2.68 -7.68
C TYR A 361 -4.78 1.44 -8.36
N PRO A 362 -3.73 1.60 -9.21
CA PRO A 362 -3.09 0.46 -9.88
C PRO A 362 -2.19 -0.36 -8.94
N VAL A 363 -1.75 0.23 -7.83
CA VAL A 363 -0.82 -0.40 -6.89
C VAL A 363 -1.59 -1.31 -5.91
N VAL A 364 -1.18 -2.58 -5.82
CA VAL A 364 -1.84 -3.60 -4.97
C VAL A 364 -1.96 -3.14 -3.51
N ARG A 365 -0.90 -2.55 -2.95
CA ARG A 365 -0.86 -2.07 -1.55
C ARG A 365 -1.89 -0.97 -1.24
N GLN A 366 -2.29 -0.19 -2.26
CA GLN A 366 -3.31 0.87 -2.14
C GLN A 366 -4.70 0.32 -2.40
N ARG A 367 -4.83 -0.64 -3.31
CA ARG A 367 -6.10 -1.23 -3.75
C ARG A 367 -6.69 -2.20 -2.73
N VAL A 368 -5.86 -3.09 -2.16
CA VAL A 368 -6.32 -4.14 -1.24
C VAL A 368 -7.06 -3.61 -0.01
N PRO A 369 -6.60 -2.56 0.70
CA PRO A 369 -7.34 -2.03 1.84
C PRO A 369 -8.75 -1.53 1.49
N LEU A 370 -8.90 -0.86 0.35
CA LEU A 370 -10.21 -0.38 -0.11
C LEU A 370 -11.15 -1.54 -0.46
N LEU A 371 -10.63 -2.57 -1.15
CA LEU A 371 -11.38 -3.78 -1.43
C LEU A 371 -11.81 -4.48 -0.13
N ALA A 372 -10.89 -4.61 0.84
CA ALA A 372 -11.18 -5.23 2.13
C ALA A 372 -12.29 -4.48 2.88
N ALA A 373 -12.23 -3.15 2.95
CA ALA A 373 -13.27 -2.34 3.59
C ALA A 373 -14.61 -2.42 2.85
N GLY A 374 -14.62 -2.42 1.52
CA GLY A 374 -15.83 -2.61 0.73
C GLY A 374 -16.46 -3.99 0.95
N VAL A 375 -15.65 -5.05 0.96
CA VAL A 375 -16.09 -6.42 1.26
C VAL A 375 -16.60 -6.54 2.70
N THR A 376 -15.96 -5.86 3.67
CA THR A 376 -16.43 -5.84 5.07
C THR A 376 -17.83 -5.26 5.14
N GLY A 377 -18.13 -4.14 4.46
CA GLY A 377 -19.46 -3.55 4.44
C GLY A 377 -20.51 -4.47 3.82
N ALA A 378 -20.18 -5.07 2.68
CA ALA A 378 -21.06 -6.07 2.05
C ALA A 378 -21.29 -7.29 2.95
N GLY A 379 -20.24 -7.76 3.63
CA GLY A 379 -20.32 -8.85 4.61
C GLY A 379 -21.19 -8.51 5.83
N CYS A 380 -21.05 -7.29 6.37
CA CYS A 380 -21.87 -6.80 7.47
C CYS A 380 -23.36 -6.77 7.10
N LEU A 381 -23.71 -6.31 5.91
CA LEU A 381 -25.09 -6.34 5.40
C LEU A 381 -25.59 -7.76 5.20
N ALA A 382 -24.73 -8.64 4.68
CA ALA A 382 -25.09 -10.04 4.44
C ALA A 382 -25.35 -10.82 5.75
N VAL A 383 -24.53 -10.59 6.78
CA VAL A 383 -24.63 -11.30 8.07
C VAL A 383 -25.67 -10.67 9.00
N GLY A 384 -25.91 -9.36 8.91
CA GLY A 384 -26.87 -8.64 9.73
C GLY A 384 -28.31 -8.78 9.21
N PRO A 385 -28.84 -7.76 8.51
CA PRO A 385 -30.27 -7.68 8.17
C PRO A 385 -30.76 -8.72 7.16
N LEU A 386 -29.87 -9.30 6.33
CA LEU A 386 -30.25 -10.27 5.31
C LEU A 386 -30.36 -11.72 5.87
N MET A 387 -29.97 -11.96 7.11
CA MET A 387 -30.01 -13.31 7.72
C MET A 387 -31.33 -13.68 8.39
N THR A 388 -32.40 -12.91 8.23
CA THR A 388 -33.73 -13.23 8.78
C THR A 388 -34.35 -14.48 8.13
N ASP A 389 -33.98 -14.76 6.86
CA ASP A 389 -34.34 -16.00 6.16
C ASP A 389 -33.06 -16.68 5.65
N VAL A 390 -32.60 -17.71 6.33
CA VAL A 390 -31.32 -18.40 6.10
C VAL A 390 -31.25 -19.01 4.69
N ALA A 391 -32.37 -19.53 4.16
CA ALA A 391 -32.39 -20.16 2.84
C ALA A 391 -32.26 -19.14 1.71
N LEU A 392 -33.02 -18.05 1.80
CA LEU A 392 -32.96 -16.95 0.81
C LEU A 392 -31.62 -16.21 0.87
N ALA A 393 -31.16 -15.90 2.09
CA ALA A 393 -29.88 -15.25 2.29
C ALA A 393 -28.72 -16.09 1.74
N GLY A 394 -28.69 -17.38 1.99
CA GLY A 394 -27.67 -18.30 1.47
C GLY A 394 -27.68 -18.38 -0.07
N ALA A 395 -28.88 -18.44 -0.68
CA ALA A 395 -28.99 -18.46 -2.14
C ALA A 395 -28.50 -17.14 -2.78
N VAL A 396 -28.86 -15.98 -2.22
CA VAL A 396 -28.42 -14.67 -2.70
C VAL A 396 -26.90 -14.51 -2.54
N GLN A 397 -26.34 -14.89 -1.40
CA GLN A 397 -24.91 -14.84 -1.15
C GLN A 397 -24.12 -15.75 -2.10
N ALA A 398 -24.60 -16.97 -2.35
CA ALA A 398 -23.98 -17.90 -3.29
C ALA A 398 -24.00 -17.34 -4.72
N LEU A 399 -25.10 -16.73 -5.14
CA LEU A 399 -25.22 -16.09 -6.45
C LEU A 399 -24.25 -14.90 -6.58
N VAL A 400 -24.19 -14.02 -5.57
CA VAL A 400 -23.26 -12.88 -5.56
C VAL A 400 -21.82 -13.36 -5.59
N ALA A 401 -21.47 -14.38 -4.79
CA ALA A 401 -20.13 -14.96 -4.81
C ALA A 401 -19.77 -15.54 -6.19
N ALA A 402 -20.68 -16.28 -6.80
CA ALA A 402 -20.49 -16.84 -8.14
C ALA A 402 -20.27 -15.73 -9.20
N LEU A 403 -21.07 -14.66 -9.15
CA LEU A 403 -20.93 -13.51 -10.06
C LEU A 403 -19.59 -12.79 -9.85
N VAL A 404 -19.16 -12.58 -8.61
CA VAL A 404 -17.86 -11.92 -8.30
C VAL A 404 -16.70 -12.79 -8.80
N VAL A 405 -16.73 -14.10 -8.57
CA VAL A 405 -15.73 -15.04 -9.07
C VAL A 405 -15.69 -15.04 -10.60
N ALA A 406 -16.85 -15.15 -11.24
CA ALA A 406 -16.95 -15.14 -12.70
C ALA A 406 -16.42 -13.81 -13.28
N ALA A 407 -16.80 -12.68 -12.70
CA ALA A 407 -16.28 -11.37 -13.09
C ALA A 407 -14.76 -11.30 -12.91
N GLY A 408 -14.22 -11.76 -11.77
CA GLY A 408 -12.77 -11.81 -11.53
C GLY A 408 -12.03 -12.63 -12.59
N MET A 409 -12.56 -13.79 -12.96
CA MET A 409 -11.98 -14.65 -14.00
C MET A 409 -12.02 -13.99 -15.38
N VAL A 410 -13.16 -13.39 -15.75
CA VAL A 410 -13.33 -12.73 -17.06
C VAL A 410 -12.42 -11.50 -17.18
N PHE A 411 -12.37 -10.64 -16.13
CA PHE A 411 -11.56 -9.42 -16.16
C PHE A 411 -10.07 -9.66 -15.92
N SER A 412 -9.66 -10.85 -15.48
CA SER A 412 -8.24 -11.22 -15.42
C SER A 412 -7.64 -11.46 -16.81
N THR A 413 -8.46 -11.88 -17.78
CA THR A 413 -8.01 -12.28 -19.12
C THR A 413 -8.43 -11.32 -20.24
N ARG A 414 -9.40 -10.46 -20.00
CA ARG A 414 -9.93 -9.53 -21.01
C ARG A 414 -9.73 -8.08 -20.60
N VAL A 415 -9.32 -7.25 -21.57
CA VAL A 415 -9.29 -5.79 -21.37
C VAL A 415 -10.73 -5.30 -21.25
N PRO A 416 -11.08 -4.56 -20.18
CA PRO A 416 -12.44 -4.04 -20.01
C PRO A 416 -12.84 -3.13 -21.15
N ASN A 417 -14.10 -3.25 -21.62
CA ASN A 417 -14.65 -2.36 -22.62
C ASN A 417 -14.66 -0.91 -22.05
N PRO A 418 -14.26 0.11 -22.84
CA PRO A 418 -14.28 1.52 -22.42
C PRO A 418 -15.62 2.02 -21.86
N TYR A 419 -16.74 1.45 -22.31
CA TYR A 419 -18.07 1.77 -21.76
C TYR A 419 -18.23 1.37 -20.30
N VAL A 420 -17.62 0.26 -19.86
CA VAL A 420 -17.64 -0.19 -18.45
C VAL A 420 -16.90 0.83 -17.56
N GLY A 421 -15.80 1.40 -18.06
CA GLY A 421 -15.07 2.47 -17.38
C GLY A 421 -15.94 3.71 -17.15
N ARG A 422 -16.61 4.20 -18.19
CA ARG A 422 -17.51 5.37 -18.10
C ARG A 422 -18.71 5.11 -17.17
N PHE A 423 -19.33 3.94 -17.27
CA PHE A 423 -20.42 3.57 -16.37
C PHE A 423 -19.98 3.58 -14.91
N ALA A 424 -18.78 3.05 -14.62
CA ALA A 424 -18.23 3.06 -13.29
C ALA A 424 -17.88 4.48 -12.77
N GLU A 425 -17.51 5.43 -13.66
CA GLU A 425 -17.33 6.84 -13.31
C GLU A 425 -18.66 7.50 -12.92
N TYR A 426 -19.71 7.30 -13.70
CA TYR A 426 -21.04 7.81 -13.35
C TYR A 426 -21.58 7.20 -12.06
N ALA A 427 -21.38 5.90 -11.87
CA ALA A 427 -21.76 5.22 -10.63
C ALA A 427 -21.02 5.79 -9.42
N GLU A 428 -19.72 6.09 -9.55
CA GLU A 428 -18.93 6.71 -8.49
C GLU A 428 -19.43 8.11 -8.14
N ILE A 429 -19.73 8.94 -9.13
CA ILE A 429 -20.31 10.27 -8.91
C ILE A 429 -21.67 10.16 -8.19
N LEU A 430 -22.54 9.24 -8.65
CA LEU A 430 -23.84 8.99 -8.02
C LEU A 430 -23.69 8.58 -6.56
N VAL A 431 -22.78 7.66 -6.26
CA VAL A 431 -22.47 7.18 -4.91
C VAL A 431 -22.00 8.33 -4.02
N VAL A 432 -21.07 9.16 -4.48
CA VAL A 432 -20.56 10.29 -3.69
C VAL A 432 -21.66 11.32 -3.42
N VAL A 433 -22.52 11.59 -4.41
CA VAL A 433 -23.67 12.49 -4.25
C VAL A 433 -24.69 11.89 -3.28
N ALA A 434 -24.97 10.59 -3.36
CA ALA A 434 -25.92 9.90 -2.49
C ALA A 434 -25.49 9.82 -1.02
N VAL A 435 -24.16 9.83 -0.75
CA VAL A 435 -23.65 9.76 0.63
C VAL A 435 -24.12 10.93 1.47
N VAL A 436 -24.15 12.15 0.93
CA VAL A 436 -24.51 13.35 1.71
C VAL A 436 -25.95 13.29 2.23
N PRO A 437 -26.99 13.08 1.39
CA PRO A 437 -28.36 12.97 1.89
C PRO A 437 -28.57 11.75 2.81
N LEU A 438 -27.85 10.64 2.60
CA LEU A 438 -27.94 9.47 3.47
C LEU A 438 -27.37 9.76 4.85
N VAL A 439 -26.22 10.43 4.94
CA VAL A 439 -25.67 10.91 6.22
C VAL A 439 -26.65 11.85 6.91
N CYS A 440 -27.22 12.82 6.19
CA CYS A 440 -28.24 13.71 6.71
C CYS A 440 -29.50 12.95 7.21
N SER A 441 -29.87 11.86 6.54
CA SER A 441 -30.96 10.99 6.99
C SER A 441 -30.65 10.28 8.30
N VAL A 442 -29.46 9.70 8.43
CA VAL A 442 -29.00 9.05 9.67
C VAL A 442 -28.93 10.04 10.83
N LEU A 443 -28.53 11.29 10.54
CA LEU A 443 -28.53 12.41 11.54
C LEU A 443 -29.94 12.91 11.90
N GLY A 444 -30.99 12.40 11.29
CA GLY A 444 -32.37 12.86 11.54
C GLY A 444 -32.69 14.27 11.05
N LEU A 445 -31.79 14.90 10.26
CA LEU A 445 -31.92 16.30 9.81
C LEU A 445 -33.20 16.54 9.00
N PHE A 446 -33.66 15.56 8.22
CA PHE A 446 -34.92 15.68 7.47
C PHE A 446 -36.16 15.74 8.40
N GLY A 447 -36.13 14.97 9.52
CA GLY A 447 -37.19 15.04 10.54
C GLY A 447 -37.20 16.41 11.24
N TYR A 448 -36.02 16.92 11.58
CA TYR A 448 -35.87 18.23 12.20
C TYR A 448 -36.38 19.37 11.30
N VAL A 449 -35.99 19.38 10.01
CA VAL A 449 -36.46 20.41 9.06
C VAL A 449 -37.97 20.32 8.83
N ARG A 450 -38.54 19.13 8.76
CA ARG A 450 -39.98 18.93 8.60
C ARG A 450 -40.73 19.40 9.83
N GLY A 451 -40.19 19.23 11.03
CA GLY A 451 -40.76 19.75 12.28
C GLY A 451 -40.68 21.27 12.47
N LEU A 452 -39.81 21.97 11.70
CA LEU A 452 -39.75 23.45 11.72
C LEU A 452 -40.75 24.10 10.74
N GLY A 453 -41.34 23.34 9.82
CA GLY A 453 -42.24 23.83 8.78
C GLY A 453 -43.72 23.48 9.01
N GLY A 454 -44.09 22.95 10.20
CA GLY A 454 -45.44 22.58 10.56
C GLY A 454 -45.94 23.26 11.84
#